data_56f44f63bb0a75542cfeeae558e867d7
#
_entry.id   56f44f63bb0a75542cfeeae558e867d7
#
_cell.length_a   1.000
_cell.length_b   1.000
_cell.length_c   1.000
_cell.angle_alpha   90.00
_cell.angle_beta   90.00
_cell.angle_gamma   90.00
#
_symmetry.space_group_name_H-M   'P 1'
#
loop_
_entity.id
_entity.type
_entity.pdbx_description
1 polymer ?
#
loop_
_entity_poly.entity_id
_entity_poly.type
_entity_poly.pdbx_seq_one_letter_code
_entity_poly.pdbx_strand_id
1 'polypeptide(L)'
;MLAMEKDFDSKLVLQGNGANVSRSKSFSFKAPQENFTSHDFEFGKIYGVGSYSKVVRAKKKESGTVYALKIMDKRFITKENKTSYVKLERIVLDQLEHPGIIKLYFTFQDTSSLYMALESCDGGELFDQITRKGRLSEDEARFYTAEVVDALEYIHSMGLIHRDIKPENLLLTSDGHIKIADFGSVKPMQDSQITVLPNAASDDKACTFVGTAAYVPPEVLNSSPATVGNDLWALGCTLYQMLSGTSPFKDASEWLIFQRIIARDIKFPNHFSEEARDLIDRLLDTDPSRRPGAGSEGYAALKKHPFFNGVDWKNLRSQTPPKLAPDPASQTASPERDDAHGSPWNLSHIGDSLPTQNEGHSAPSTSSESSGSITRLASIDSFDSRWQQFLEPGESVLMISAVKKLQKITSKKVQLILTNKPKLIYVDPSKLVVKGNIIWSDNSNDLNVLVTSPSHFKICTPKKVLSFEDAKQRASVWKKAIETLQNR
;
A
#
# COMPACT_ATOMS: atom_id res chain seq x y z
N MET A 1 2.09 12.63 -23.50
CA MET A 1 0.62 12.71 -23.54
C MET A 1 0.03 11.85 -24.64
N LEU A 2 0.32 12.08 -25.93
CA LEU A 2 -0.21 11.28 -27.06
C LEU A 2 0.02 9.76 -26.96
N ALA A 3 1.12 9.28 -26.35
CA ALA A 3 1.37 7.85 -26.14
C ALA A 3 0.49 7.24 -25.05
N MET A 4 0.05 8.03 -24.09
CA MET A 4 -0.83 7.61 -23.01
C MET A 4 -2.29 7.44 -23.46
N GLU A 5 -2.72 8.29 -24.39
CA GLU A 5 -4.08 8.29 -24.93
C GLU A 5 -4.33 7.07 -25.85
N LYS A 6 -3.33 6.70 -26.68
CA LYS A 6 -3.43 5.54 -27.57
C LYS A 6 -3.47 4.19 -26.85
N ASP A 7 -2.87 4.10 -25.67
CA ASP A 7 -2.76 2.85 -24.90
C ASP A 7 -3.96 2.60 -23.98
N PHE A 8 -4.86 3.57 -23.84
CA PHE A 8 -6.16 3.41 -23.20
C PHE A 8 -7.27 3.09 -24.20
N ASP A 9 -6.98 3.10 -25.50
CA ASP A 9 -7.93 2.74 -26.54
C ASP A 9 -8.34 1.26 -26.47
N SER A 10 -9.60 0.99 -26.81
CA SER A 10 -10.26 -0.31 -26.71
C SER A 10 -9.71 -1.41 -27.64
N LYS A 11 -8.68 -1.09 -28.47
CA LYS A 11 -8.03 -2.04 -29.37
C LYS A 11 -6.51 -1.88 -29.31
N LEU A 12 -5.83 -2.86 -28.73
CA LEU A 12 -4.37 -2.98 -28.74
C LEU A 12 -3.95 -4.06 -29.74
N VAL A 13 -3.11 -3.67 -30.71
CA VAL A 13 -2.50 -4.62 -31.66
C VAL A 13 -1.18 -5.09 -31.04
N LEU A 14 -1.09 -6.37 -30.68
CA LEU A 14 0.13 -6.99 -30.21
C LEU A 14 1.05 -7.27 -31.42
N GLN A 15 2.16 -6.55 -31.56
CA GLN A 15 3.22 -6.88 -32.48
C GLN A 15 4.18 -7.88 -31.83
N GLY A 16 4.14 -9.14 -32.26
CA GLY A 16 5.13 -10.14 -31.86
C GLY A 16 6.41 -10.02 -32.69
N ASN A 17 7.57 -9.82 -32.04
CA ASN A 17 8.87 -9.97 -32.67
C ASN A 17 9.23 -11.47 -32.73
N GLY A 18 9.16 -12.06 -33.92
CA GLY A 18 9.62 -13.43 -34.16
C GLY A 18 9.12 -13.97 -35.50
N ALA A 19 10.05 -14.35 -36.35
CA ALA A 19 9.81 -14.91 -37.68
C ALA A 19 8.92 -16.17 -37.60
N ASN A 20 7.64 -15.97 -37.84
CA ASN A 20 6.68 -16.87 -38.46
C ASN A 20 5.31 -16.17 -38.42
N VAL A 21 4.67 -16.08 -39.59
CA VAL A 21 3.37 -15.49 -39.79
C VAL A 21 2.33 -16.21 -38.94
N SER A 22 2.05 -15.71 -37.74
CA SER A 22 0.91 -16.07 -36.94
C SER A 22 0.07 -14.84 -36.65
N ARG A 23 -1.22 -14.94 -36.97
CA ARG A 23 -2.28 -13.98 -36.80
C ARG A 23 -2.05 -13.07 -35.58
N SER A 24 -1.97 -11.76 -35.79
CA SER A 24 -2.06 -10.77 -34.70
C SER A 24 -3.35 -11.02 -33.92
N LYS A 25 -3.25 -11.53 -32.70
CA LYS A 25 -4.38 -11.58 -31.79
C LYS A 25 -4.63 -10.15 -31.34
N SER A 26 -5.72 -9.55 -31.83
CA SER A 26 -6.21 -8.30 -31.28
C SER A 26 -6.74 -8.58 -29.87
N PHE A 27 -6.13 -7.97 -28.86
CA PHE A 27 -6.65 -7.96 -27.50
C PHE A 27 -7.81 -6.95 -27.43
N SER A 28 -8.99 -7.40 -27.02
CA SER A 28 -10.15 -6.54 -26.78
C SER A 28 -10.45 -6.56 -25.29
N PHE A 29 -10.52 -5.40 -24.66
CA PHE A 29 -10.94 -5.28 -23.27
C PHE A 29 -12.40 -5.70 -23.10
N LYS A 30 -12.71 -6.46 -22.04
CA LYS A 30 -14.08 -6.79 -21.61
C LYS A 30 -14.77 -5.54 -21.07
N ALA A 31 -14.05 -4.76 -20.25
CA ALA A 31 -14.49 -3.48 -19.73
C ALA A 31 -14.17 -2.37 -20.76
N PRO A 32 -15.19 -1.84 -21.48
CA PRO A 32 -14.97 -0.90 -22.56
C PRO A 32 -14.41 0.43 -22.08
N GLN A 33 -13.77 1.14 -23.01
CA GLN A 33 -13.57 2.56 -22.85
C GLN A 33 -14.78 3.29 -23.39
N GLU A 34 -15.45 4.04 -22.54
CA GLU A 34 -16.68 4.78 -22.84
C GLU A 34 -16.38 6.25 -23.10
N ASN A 35 -17.30 6.91 -23.82
CA ASN A 35 -17.21 8.34 -24.10
C ASN A 35 -17.96 9.17 -23.04
N PHE A 36 -17.85 8.78 -21.78
CA PHE A 36 -18.44 9.52 -20.68
C PHE A 36 -17.56 10.70 -20.25
N THR A 37 -18.21 11.66 -19.60
CA THR A 37 -17.58 12.80 -18.96
C THR A 37 -17.90 12.81 -17.46
N SER A 38 -17.19 13.63 -16.69
CA SER A 38 -17.51 13.80 -15.27
C SER A 38 -18.95 14.31 -15.03
N HIS A 39 -19.54 15.03 -16.01
CA HIS A 39 -20.90 15.55 -15.93
C HIS A 39 -21.98 14.46 -16.01
N ASP A 40 -21.66 13.27 -16.50
CA ASP A 40 -22.60 12.14 -16.58
C ASP A 40 -22.83 11.49 -15.22
N PHE A 41 -22.09 11.91 -14.19
CA PHE A 41 -22.14 11.36 -12.85
C PHE A 41 -22.50 12.40 -11.81
N GLU A 42 -23.22 11.95 -10.79
CA GLU A 42 -23.47 12.65 -9.54
C GLU A 42 -22.45 12.10 -8.52
N PHE A 43 -21.57 12.95 -8.04
CA PHE A 43 -20.51 12.57 -7.12
C PHE A 43 -20.98 12.67 -5.67
N GLY A 44 -20.65 11.65 -4.89
CA GLY A 44 -20.96 11.56 -3.47
C GLY A 44 -19.73 11.49 -2.57
N LYS A 45 -19.79 10.64 -1.56
CA LYS A 45 -18.73 10.44 -0.55
C LYS A 45 -17.39 10.04 -1.20
N ILE A 46 -16.29 10.63 -0.74
CA ILE A 46 -14.93 10.17 -1.06
C ILE A 46 -14.62 8.96 -0.19
N TYR A 47 -14.32 7.83 -0.83
CA TYR A 47 -13.92 6.60 -0.14
C TYR A 47 -12.44 6.63 0.27
N GLY A 48 -11.57 7.19 -0.57
CA GLY A 48 -10.14 7.25 -0.29
C GLY A 48 -9.38 8.23 -1.19
N VAL A 49 -8.24 8.71 -0.71
CA VAL A 49 -7.33 9.60 -1.44
C VAL A 49 -5.93 8.99 -1.41
N GLY A 50 -5.37 8.72 -2.58
CA GLY A 50 -3.99 8.30 -2.79
C GLY A 50 -3.10 9.43 -3.28
N SER A 51 -1.83 9.16 -3.53
CA SER A 51 -0.84 10.16 -3.96
C SER A 51 -1.14 10.75 -5.36
N TYR A 52 -1.72 9.97 -6.26
CA TYR A 52 -2.07 10.38 -7.62
C TYR A 52 -3.51 10.03 -8.00
N SER A 53 -4.29 9.50 -7.08
CA SER A 53 -5.66 9.06 -7.32
C SER A 53 -6.58 9.34 -6.14
N LYS A 54 -7.87 9.44 -6.42
CA LYS A 54 -8.93 9.42 -5.42
C LYS A 54 -10.04 8.48 -5.86
N VAL A 55 -10.70 7.83 -4.92
CA VAL A 55 -11.86 6.98 -5.16
C VAL A 55 -13.09 7.65 -4.59
N VAL A 56 -14.11 7.82 -5.42
CA VAL A 56 -15.33 8.57 -5.08
C VAL A 56 -16.55 7.74 -5.43
N ARG A 57 -17.54 7.72 -4.55
CA ARG A 57 -18.86 7.19 -4.86
C ARG A 57 -19.49 8.06 -5.96
N ALA A 58 -19.91 7.46 -7.05
CA ALA A 58 -20.49 8.19 -8.16
C ALA A 58 -21.72 7.45 -8.69
N LYS A 59 -22.82 8.18 -8.84
CA LYS A 59 -24.08 7.68 -9.42
C LYS A 59 -24.19 8.14 -10.85
N LYS A 60 -24.32 7.22 -11.80
CA LYS A 60 -24.56 7.55 -13.20
C LYS A 60 -25.95 8.14 -13.35
N LYS A 61 -26.08 9.37 -13.82
CA LYS A 61 -27.35 10.13 -13.87
C LYS A 61 -28.41 9.42 -14.72
N GLU A 62 -28.01 8.86 -15.85
CA GLU A 62 -28.91 8.20 -16.80
C GLU A 62 -29.53 6.90 -16.22
N SER A 63 -28.68 6.03 -15.63
CA SER A 63 -29.12 4.69 -15.19
C SER A 63 -29.40 4.61 -13.68
N GLY A 64 -28.99 5.60 -12.90
CA GLY A 64 -29.06 5.54 -11.45
C GLY A 64 -28.05 4.57 -10.81
N THR A 65 -27.23 3.87 -11.60
CA THR A 65 -26.26 2.89 -11.12
C THR A 65 -25.12 3.57 -10.38
N VAL A 66 -24.72 2.98 -9.25
CA VAL A 66 -23.66 3.50 -8.39
C VAL A 66 -22.35 2.75 -8.66
N TYR A 67 -21.26 3.51 -8.75
CA TYR A 67 -19.90 3.03 -8.96
C TYR A 67 -18.94 3.67 -7.95
N ALA A 68 -17.82 3.02 -7.71
CA ALA A 68 -16.65 3.63 -7.11
C ALA A 68 -15.74 4.12 -8.25
N LEU A 69 -15.72 5.43 -8.53
CA LEU A 69 -14.86 6.00 -9.55
C LEU A 69 -13.47 6.26 -8.99
N LYS A 70 -12.48 5.51 -9.47
CA LYS A 70 -11.06 5.79 -9.25
C LYS A 70 -10.60 6.84 -10.27
N ILE A 71 -10.35 8.05 -9.80
CA ILE A 71 -9.97 9.22 -10.59
C ILE A 71 -8.47 9.44 -10.43
N MET A 72 -7.73 9.47 -11.52
CA MET A 72 -6.27 9.53 -11.53
C MET A 72 -5.78 10.72 -12.36
N ASP A 73 -4.94 11.60 -11.77
CA ASP A 73 -4.39 12.77 -12.47
C ASP A 73 -3.26 12.35 -13.42
N LYS A 74 -3.41 12.64 -14.71
CA LYS A 74 -2.45 12.30 -15.79
C LYS A 74 -1.08 12.91 -15.58
N ARG A 75 -1.00 14.13 -15.04
CA ARG A 75 0.26 14.83 -14.78
C ARG A 75 1.05 14.16 -13.67
N PHE A 76 0.37 13.81 -12.57
CA PHE A 76 1.00 13.08 -11.47
C PHE A 76 1.45 11.68 -11.88
N ILE A 77 0.62 10.93 -12.61
CA ILE A 77 0.99 9.60 -13.12
C ILE A 77 2.27 9.70 -13.97
N THR A 78 2.37 10.70 -14.84
CA THR A 78 3.55 10.89 -15.70
C THR A 78 4.76 11.34 -14.90
N LYS A 79 4.58 12.30 -13.97
CA LYS A 79 5.64 12.84 -13.12
C LYS A 79 6.26 11.77 -12.22
N GLU A 80 5.43 10.91 -11.65
CA GLU A 80 5.84 9.85 -10.73
C GLU A 80 6.16 8.51 -11.45
N ASN A 81 6.22 8.51 -12.79
CA ASN A 81 6.49 7.32 -13.63
C ASN A 81 5.55 6.13 -13.31
N LYS A 82 4.27 6.42 -13.00
CA LYS A 82 3.27 5.40 -12.63
C LYS A 82 2.44 4.88 -13.80
N THR A 83 2.76 5.30 -15.04
CA THR A 83 1.99 4.94 -16.24
C THR A 83 1.87 3.42 -16.44
N SER A 84 2.97 2.68 -16.27
CA SER A 84 2.97 1.21 -16.40
C SER A 84 2.10 0.53 -15.34
N TYR A 85 2.10 1.03 -14.12
CA TYR A 85 1.29 0.50 -13.02
C TYR A 85 -0.21 0.70 -13.26
N VAL A 86 -0.61 1.91 -13.70
CA VAL A 86 -2.02 2.20 -14.02
C VAL A 86 -2.52 1.36 -15.19
N LYS A 87 -1.69 1.17 -16.22
CA LYS A 87 -2.01 0.29 -17.35
C LYS A 87 -2.15 -1.16 -16.92
N LEU A 88 -1.22 -1.64 -16.10
CA LEU A 88 -1.23 -3.01 -15.61
C LEU A 88 -2.46 -3.27 -14.72
N GLU A 89 -2.80 -2.35 -13.82
CA GLU A 89 -4.00 -2.42 -12.99
C GLU A 89 -5.27 -2.58 -13.85
N ARG A 90 -5.42 -1.75 -14.90
CA ARG A 90 -6.56 -1.87 -15.84
C ARG A 90 -6.58 -3.21 -16.55
N ILE A 91 -5.44 -3.67 -17.09
CA ILE A 91 -5.32 -4.92 -17.84
C ILE A 91 -5.66 -6.12 -16.94
N VAL A 92 -5.20 -6.11 -15.71
CA VAL A 92 -5.45 -7.18 -14.74
C VAL A 92 -6.92 -7.20 -14.34
N LEU A 93 -7.47 -6.06 -13.93
CA LEU A 93 -8.89 -5.98 -13.53
C LEU A 93 -9.86 -6.32 -14.67
N ASP A 94 -9.50 -6.03 -15.92
CA ASP A 94 -10.29 -6.41 -17.10
C ASP A 94 -10.38 -7.93 -17.27
N GLN A 95 -9.35 -8.66 -16.92
CA GLN A 95 -9.25 -10.11 -17.16
C GLN A 95 -9.66 -10.95 -15.96
N LEU A 96 -9.63 -10.40 -14.74
CA LEU A 96 -10.06 -11.10 -13.54
C LEU A 96 -11.59 -11.16 -13.45
N GLU A 97 -12.10 -12.34 -13.11
CA GLU A 97 -13.54 -12.57 -12.93
C GLU A 97 -13.75 -13.53 -11.74
N HIS A 98 -13.97 -12.96 -10.57
CA HIS A 98 -14.17 -13.71 -9.33
C HIS A 98 -15.05 -12.90 -8.36
N PRO A 99 -16.02 -13.53 -7.66
CA PRO A 99 -16.92 -12.80 -6.74
C PRO A 99 -16.20 -12.11 -5.57
N GLY A 100 -15.02 -12.58 -5.19
CA GLY A 100 -14.17 -11.99 -4.14
C GLY A 100 -13.19 -10.93 -4.64
N ILE A 101 -13.31 -10.47 -5.89
CA ILE A 101 -12.45 -9.43 -6.48
C ILE A 101 -13.32 -8.27 -6.96
N ILE A 102 -12.82 -7.06 -6.78
CA ILE A 102 -13.50 -5.85 -7.26
C ILE A 102 -13.64 -5.88 -8.78
N LYS A 103 -14.81 -5.60 -9.29
CA LYS A 103 -15.09 -5.61 -10.74
C LYS A 103 -14.79 -4.25 -11.37
N LEU A 104 -14.13 -4.24 -12.52
CA LEU A 104 -14.03 -3.10 -13.42
C LEU A 104 -15.16 -3.15 -14.45
N TYR A 105 -16.00 -2.10 -14.50
CA TYR A 105 -17.13 -2.04 -15.44
C TYR A 105 -16.77 -1.35 -16.75
N PHE A 106 -16.11 -0.22 -16.69
CA PHE A 106 -15.64 0.57 -17.83
C PHE A 106 -14.59 1.57 -17.43
N THR A 107 -13.95 2.18 -18.42
CA THR A 107 -13.03 3.29 -18.24
C THR A 107 -13.46 4.46 -19.11
N PHE A 108 -13.07 5.66 -18.74
CA PHE A 108 -13.16 6.85 -19.58
C PHE A 108 -12.05 7.83 -19.21
N GLN A 109 -11.91 8.90 -19.97
CA GLN A 109 -10.89 9.89 -19.72
C GLN A 109 -11.33 11.29 -20.18
N ASP A 110 -10.73 12.30 -19.58
CA ASP A 110 -10.79 13.68 -20.06
C ASP A 110 -9.37 14.23 -20.30
N THR A 111 -9.24 15.53 -20.48
CA THR A 111 -7.95 16.18 -20.72
C THR A 111 -6.95 16.04 -19.58
N SER A 112 -7.44 15.92 -18.33
CA SER A 112 -6.62 15.94 -17.10
C SER A 112 -6.56 14.60 -16.37
N SER A 113 -7.59 13.76 -16.52
CA SER A 113 -7.78 12.58 -15.67
C SER A 113 -8.10 11.32 -16.45
N LEU A 114 -7.72 10.18 -15.86
CA LEU A 114 -8.20 8.84 -16.21
C LEU A 114 -9.21 8.40 -15.15
N TYR A 115 -10.21 7.67 -15.58
CA TYR A 115 -11.30 7.18 -14.73
C TYR A 115 -11.46 5.67 -14.90
N MET A 116 -11.53 4.94 -13.78
CA MET A 116 -11.93 3.54 -13.73
C MET A 116 -13.24 3.44 -12.94
N ALA A 117 -14.29 2.94 -13.55
CA ALA A 117 -15.56 2.66 -12.89
C ALA A 117 -15.51 1.27 -12.27
N LEU A 118 -15.32 1.22 -10.97
CA LEU A 118 -15.21 0.01 -10.17
C LEU A 118 -16.53 -0.29 -9.46
N GLU A 119 -16.68 -1.53 -9.02
CA GLU A 119 -17.76 -1.96 -8.15
C GLU A 119 -17.78 -1.15 -6.85
N SER A 120 -18.96 -0.69 -6.42
CA SER A 120 -19.14 0.03 -5.16
C SER A 120 -19.30 -0.97 -4.01
N CYS A 121 -18.47 -0.83 -2.98
CA CYS A 121 -18.52 -1.63 -1.77
C CYS A 121 -18.96 -0.74 -0.60
N ASP A 122 -20.27 -0.62 -0.41
CA ASP A 122 -20.86 0.32 0.56
C ASP A 122 -20.69 -0.13 2.04
N GLY A 123 -20.23 -1.37 2.29
CA GLY A 123 -19.85 -1.86 3.63
C GLY A 123 -18.54 -1.30 4.16
N GLY A 124 -17.76 -0.60 3.30
CA GLY A 124 -16.50 0.05 3.67
C GLY A 124 -15.32 -0.91 3.74
N GLU A 125 -14.26 -0.50 4.43
CA GLU A 125 -13.04 -1.28 4.60
C GLU A 125 -13.18 -2.28 5.78
N LEU A 126 -12.60 -3.48 5.65
CA LEU A 126 -12.49 -4.41 6.77
C LEU A 126 -11.71 -3.78 7.94
N PHE A 127 -10.77 -2.90 7.64
CA PHE A 127 -10.05 -2.11 8.63
C PHE A 127 -10.99 -1.33 9.55
N ASP A 128 -12.03 -0.70 8.98
CA ASP A 128 -13.01 0.07 9.75
C ASP A 128 -13.82 -0.86 10.68
N GLN A 129 -14.17 -2.06 10.24
CA GLN A 129 -14.88 -3.05 11.07
C GLN A 129 -14.02 -3.53 12.25
N ILE A 130 -12.74 -3.82 11.99
CA ILE A 130 -11.78 -4.16 13.05
C ILE A 130 -11.65 -3.02 14.06
N THR A 131 -11.54 -1.79 13.59
CA THR A 131 -11.40 -0.59 14.43
C THR A 131 -12.64 -0.34 15.28
N ARG A 132 -13.83 -0.44 14.69
CA ARG A 132 -15.12 -0.22 15.38
C ARG A 132 -15.40 -1.27 16.45
N LYS A 133 -15.08 -2.54 16.17
CA LYS A 133 -15.27 -3.66 17.11
C LYS A 133 -14.11 -3.83 18.09
N GLY A 134 -12.99 -3.11 17.88
CA GLY A 134 -11.73 -3.32 18.59
C GLY A 134 -10.96 -4.56 18.11
N ARG A 135 -11.68 -5.64 17.82
CA ARG A 135 -11.23 -6.89 17.18
C ARG A 135 -12.45 -7.68 16.71
N LEU A 136 -12.23 -8.62 15.83
CA LEU A 136 -13.25 -9.57 15.40
C LEU A 136 -13.26 -10.81 16.30
N SER A 137 -14.40 -11.49 16.38
CA SER A 137 -14.46 -12.84 16.93
C SER A 137 -13.73 -13.81 16.01
N GLU A 138 -13.38 -15.00 16.52
CA GLU A 138 -12.69 -16.01 15.71
C GLU A 138 -13.56 -16.52 14.57
N ASP A 139 -14.88 -16.64 14.77
CA ASP A 139 -15.79 -17.04 13.70
C ASP A 139 -15.91 -16.00 12.61
N GLU A 140 -15.94 -14.70 12.96
CA GLU A 140 -15.91 -13.62 11.99
C GLU A 140 -14.57 -13.60 11.23
N ALA A 141 -13.45 -13.74 11.93
CA ALA A 141 -12.13 -13.78 11.33
C ALA A 141 -11.95 -15.00 10.42
N ARG A 142 -12.49 -16.18 10.83
CA ARG A 142 -12.51 -17.40 10.02
C ARG A 142 -13.28 -17.20 8.72
N PHE A 143 -14.47 -16.64 8.81
CA PHE A 143 -15.31 -16.35 7.65
C PHE A 143 -14.58 -15.44 6.65
N TYR A 144 -14.11 -14.29 7.10
CA TYR A 144 -13.44 -13.34 6.23
C TYR A 144 -12.11 -13.86 5.69
N THR A 145 -11.35 -14.60 6.51
CA THR A 145 -10.10 -15.23 6.04
C THR A 145 -10.38 -16.27 4.98
N ALA A 146 -11.44 -17.06 5.11
CA ALA A 146 -11.82 -18.04 4.08
C ALA A 146 -12.16 -17.36 2.75
N GLU A 147 -12.91 -16.26 2.76
CA GLU A 147 -13.21 -15.49 1.55
C GLU A 147 -11.98 -14.88 0.89
N VAL A 148 -11.00 -14.41 1.69
CA VAL A 148 -9.73 -13.90 1.18
C VAL A 148 -8.89 -15.04 0.59
N VAL A 149 -8.83 -16.21 1.24
CA VAL A 149 -8.13 -17.40 0.74
C VAL A 149 -8.71 -17.85 -0.60
N ASP A 150 -10.03 -17.88 -0.74
CA ASP A 150 -10.72 -18.25 -1.98
C ASP A 150 -10.35 -17.29 -3.14
N ALA A 151 -10.35 -15.99 -2.88
CA ALA A 151 -9.98 -14.98 -3.87
C ALA A 151 -8.47 -15.01 -4.19
N LEU A 152 -7.59 -15.23 -3.20
CA LEU A 152 -6.14 -15.34 -3.42
C LEU A 152 -5.78 -16.59 -4.22
N GLU A 153 -6.43 -17.73 -3.97
CA GLU A 153 -6.25 -18.94 -4.78
C GLU A 153 -6.51 -18.65 -6.26
N TYR A 154 -7.60 -17.93 -6.56
CA TYR A 154 -7.91 -17.50 -7.93
C TYR A 154 -6.85 -16.56 -8.49
N ILE A 155 -6.45 -15.51 -7.76
CA ILE A 155 -5.41 -14.56 -8.20
C ILE A 155 -4.10 -15.30 -8.53
N HIS A 156 -3.66 -16.20 -7.64
CA HIS A 156 -2.43 -16.98 -7.82
C HIS A 156 -2.55 -18.00 -8.96
N SER A 157 -3.75 -18.59 -9.19
CA SER A 157 -3.99 -19.48 -10.32
C SER A 157 -3.91 -18.76 -11.67
N MET A 158 -4.20 -17.44 -11.69
CA MET A 158 -4.02 -16.58 -12.85
C MET A 158 -2.56 -16.15 -13.05
N GLY A 159 -1.64 -16.63 -12.21
CA GLY A 159 -0.22 -16.28 -12.26
C GLY A 159 0.06 -14.84 -11.83
N LEU A 160 -0.67 -14.33 -10.86
CA LEU A 160 -0.52 -12.99 -10.33
C LEU A 160 -0.15 -13.02 -8.84
N ILE A 161 0.63 -12.03 -8.40
CA ILE A 161 0.89 -11.73 -6.99
C ILE A 161 0.32 -10.34 -6.72
N HIS A 162 -0.57 -10.21 -5.72
CA HIS A 162 -1.24 -8.95 -5.40
C HIS A 162 -0.29 -7.91 -4.77
N ARG A 163 0.52 -8.33 -3.81
CA ARG A 163 1.56 -7.59 -3.08
C ARG A 163 1.09 -6.48 -2.13
N ASP A 164 -0.22 -6.28 -1.97
CA ASP A 164 -0.75 -5.27 -1.03
C ASP A 164 -2.03 -5.77 -0.33
N ILE A 165 -2.01 -7.03 0.14
CA ILE A 165 -3.08 -7.60 0.96
C ILE A 165 -3.01 -6.99 2.36
N LYS A 166 -4.09 -6.34 2.78
CA LYS A 166 -4.25 -5.70 4.10
C LYS A 166 -5.72 -5.34 4.33
N PRO A 167 -6.17 -5.12 5.58
CA PRO A 167 -7.56 -4.82 5.88
C PRO A 167 -8.14 -3.59 5.16
N GLU A 168 -7.30 -2.63 4.79
CA GLU A 168 -7.71 -1.43 4.03
C GLU A 168 -8.06 -1.74 2.57
N ASN A 169 -7.49 -2.80 1.99
CA ASN A 169 -7.74 -3.24 0.62
C ASN A 169 -8.75 -4.40 0.54
N LEU A 170 -9.30 -4.82 1.67
CA LEU A 170 -10.38 -5.79 1.78
C LEU A 170 -11.69 -5.03 2.00
N LEU A 171 -12.43 -4.83 0.92
CA LEU A 171 -13.66 -4.05 0.94
C LEU A 171 -14.86 -4.97 1.20
N LEU A 172 -15.86 -4.43 1.88
CA LEU A 172 -17.09 -5.13 2.21
C LEU A 172 -18.23 -4.63 1.32
N THR A 173 -18.93 -5.56 0.72
CA THR A 173 -20.19 -5.29 0.03
C THR A 173 -21.27 -4.87 1.02
N SER A 174 -22.40 -4.38 0.53
CA SER A 174 -23.54 -3.97 1.38
C SER A 174 -24.11 -5.13 2.19
N ASP A 175 -24.00 -6.35 1.69
CA ASP A 175 -24.42 -7.60 2.34
C ASP A 175 -23.33 -8.22 3.22
N GLY A 176 -22.11 -7.66 3.21
CA GLY A 176 -21.03 -8.01 4.14
C GLY A 176 -19.99 -9.00 3.62
N HIS A 177 -20.02 -9.38 2.34
CA HIS A 177 -18.98 -10.20 1.73
C HIS A 177 -17.71 -9.39 1.40
N ILE A 178 -16.53 -10.05 1.41
CA ILE A 178 -15.25 -9.41 1.09
C ILE A 178 -14.99 -9.38 -0.42
N LYS A 179 -14.39 -8.26 -0.85
CA LYS A 179 -13.77 -8.10 -2.17
C LYS A 179 -12.36 -7.55 -2.03
N ILE A 180 -11.39 -8.22 -2.65
CA ILE A 180 -10.01 -7.72 -2.76
C ILE A 180 -9.99 -6.57 -3.76
N ALA A 181 -9.40 -5.45 -3.37
CA ALA A 181 -9.29 -4.22 -4.15
C ALA A 181 -7.83 -3.74 -4.24
N ASP A 182 -7.59 -2.73 -5.06
CA ASP A 182 -6.31 -2.05 -5.30
C ASP A 182 -5.22 -2.95 -5.90
N PHE A 183 -5.36 -3.24 -7.17
CA PHE A 183 -4.40 -4.00 -8.00
C PHE A 183 -3.26 -3.13 -8.55
N GLY A 184 -3.07 -1.92 -8.04
CA GLY A 184 -2.00 -1.01 -8.46
C GLY A 184 -0.58 -1.51 -8.16
N SER A 185 -0.45 -2.54 -7.31
CA SER A 185 0.83 -3.15 -6.92
C SER A 185 1.04 -4.55 -7.49
N VAL A 186 0.10 -5.06 -8.28
CA VAL A 186 0.12 -6.44 -8.79
C VAL A 186 1.38 -6.73 -9.61
N LYS A 187 1.87 -7.97 -9.50
CA LYS A 187 2.98 -8.48 -10.30
C LYS A 187 2.59 -9.76 -11.03
N PRO A 188 2.63 -9.79 -12.36
CA PRO A 188 2.53 -11.03 -13.13
C PRO A 188 3.76 -11.92 -12.92
N MET A 189 3.55 -13.23 -12.75
CA MET A 189 4.60 -14.24 -12.77
C MET A 189 4.95 -14.64 -14.21
N GLN A 190 6.01 -15.39 -14.40
CA GLN A 190 6.45 -15.81 -15.75
C GLN A 190 5.41 -16.68 -16.48
N ASP A 191 4.66 -17.48 -15.73
CA ASP A 191 3.58 -18.36 -16.19
C ASP A 191 2.20 -17.73 -16.13
N SER A 192 2.11 -16.39 -16.00
CA SER A 192 0.86 -15.67 -15.89
C SER A 192 -0.07 -15.92 -17.08
N GLN A 193 -1.32 -16.21 -16.77
CA GLN A 193 -2.38 -16.37 -17.78
C GLN A 193 -2.90 -15.02 -18.30
N ILE A 194 -2.50 -13.93 -17.66
CA ILE A 194 -2.87 -12.56 -18.04
C ILE A 194 -2.07 -12.14 -19.28
N THR A 195 -2.77 -11.64 -20.28
CA THR A 195 -2.14 -11.04 -21.45
C THR A 195 -1.54 -9.68 -21.04
N VAL A 196 -0.23 -9.65 -20.82
CA VAL A 196 0.50 -8.43 -20.45
C VAL A 196 1.10 -7.80 -21.70
N LEU A 197 0.97 -6.48 -21.82
CA LEU A 197 1.60 -5.75 -22.91
C LEU A 197 3.12 -5.70 -22.73
N PRO A 198 3.93 -5.81 -23.82
CA PRO A 198 5.39 -5.88 -23.75
C PRO A 198 6.06 -4.75 -22.95
N ASN A 199 5.43 -3.58 -22.86
CA ASN A 199 5.95 -2.41 -22.13
C ASN A 199 5.34 -2.22 -20.73
N ALA A 200 4.39 -3.05 -20.32
CA ALA A 200 3.77 -2.97 -18.99
C ALA A 200 4.49 -3.83 -17.94
N ALA A 201 5.29 -4.81 -18.37
CA ALA A 201 5.97 -5.77 -17.52
C ALA A 201 7.46 -5.48 -17.28
N SER A 202 8.02 -4.42 -17.87
CA SER A 202 9.49 -4.24 -17.98
C SER A 202 10.20 -3.66 -16.76
N ASP A 203 9.52 -3.50 -15.61
CA ASP A 203 10.25 -3.16 -14.38
C ASP A 203 10.66 -4.43 -13.64
N ASP A 204 11.69 -5.11 -14.18
CA ASP A 204 12.41 -6.23 -13.55
C ASP A 204 13.16 -5.84 -12.25
N LYS A 205 12.95 -4.63 -11.76
CA LYS A 205 13.32 -4.22 -10.40
C LYS A 205 12.32 -4.80 -9.39
N ALA A 206 12.30 -6.13 -9.41
CA ALA A 206 11.37 -7.01 -8.69
C ALA A 206 11.44 -6.90 -7.16
N CYS A 207 12.26 -6.01 -6.62
CA CYS A 207 12.51 -5.84 -5.20
C CYS A 207 12.03 -4.48 -4.68
N THR A 208 11.19 -3.75 -5.45
CA THR A 208 10.67 -2.47 -4.99
C THR A 208 9.57 -2.72 -3.96
N PHE A 209 9.79 -2.25 -2.75
CA PHE A 209 8.77 -2.22 -1.71
C PHE A 209 7.57 -1.40 -2.18
N VAL A 210 6.41 -2.05 -2.20
CA VAL A 210 5.12 -1.42 -2.48
C VAL A 210 4.17 -1.91 -1.39
N GLY A 211 3.58 -1.01 -0.62
CA GLY A 211 2.61 -1.38 0.42
C GLY A 211 2.86 -0.75 1.79
N THR A 212 2.08 -1.17 2.78
CA THR A 212 2.16 -0.71 4.16
C THR A 212 3.21 -1.51 4.93
N ALA A 213 4.15 -0.85 5.60
CA ALA A 213 5.30 -1.46 6.28
C ALA A 213 4.99 -2.70 7.13
N ALA A 214 3.83 -2.70 7.81
CA ALA A 214 3.45 -3.76 8.74
C ALA A 214 3.10 -5.12 8.09
N TYR A 215 2.90 -5.17 6.78
CA TYR A 215 2.51 -6.39 6.03
C TYR A 215 3.60 -6.88 5.09
N VAL A 216 4.76 -6.21 5.09
CA VAL A 216 5.91 -6.56 4.23
C VAL A 216 6.54 -7.85 4.69
N PRO A 217 6.74 -8.83 3.82
CA PRO A 217 7.41 -10.06 4.20
C PRO A 217 8.94 -9.88 4.27
N PRO A 218 9.64 -10.69 5.07
CA PRO A 218 11.08 -10.57 5.27
C PRO A 218 11.89 -10.76 3.98
N GLU A 219 11.44 -11.58 3.03
CA GLU A 219 12.10 -11.77 1.75
C GLU A 219 12.12 -10.47 0.91
N VAL A 220 11.09 -9.65 0.98
CA VAL A 220 11.06 -8.34 0.29
C VAL A 220 12.04 -7.37 0.95
N LEU A 221 12.14 -7.37 2.27
CA LEU A 221 13.15 -6.57 3.00
C LEU A 221 14.58 -7.01 2.66
N ASN A 222 14.78 -8.29 2.33
CA ASN A 222 16.05 -8.87 1.90
C ASN A 222 16.26 -8.78 0.38
N SER A 223 15.42 -8.01 -0.34
CA SER A 223 15.52 -7.82 -1.79
C SER A 223 15.41 -9.12 -2.61
N SER A 224 14.70 -10.10 -2.10
CA SER A 224 14.40 -11.35 -2.83
C SER A 224 13.21 -11.16 -3.79
N PRO A 225 13.13 -11.93 -4.87
CA PRO A 225 12.00 -11.86 -5.80
C PRO A 225 10.67 -12.14 -5.11
N ALA A 226 9.62 -11.42 -5.53
CA ALA A 226 8.27 -11.66 -5.04
C ALA A 226 7.73 -13.00 -5.55
N THR A 227 7.09 -13.74 -4.66
CA THR A 227 6.41 -15.02 -4.90
C THR A 227 4.99 -14.98 -4.31
N VAL A 228 4.17 -15.98 -4.55
CA VAL A 228 2.85 -16.13 -3.91
C VAL A 228 2.94 -16.09 -2.37
N GLY A 229 4.08 -16.48 -1.82
CA GLY A 229 4.36 -16.40 -0.39
C GLY A 229 4.24 -15.00 0.19
N ASN A 230 4.45 -13.94 -0.62
CA ASN A 230 4.28 -12.56 -0.17
C ASN A 230 2.84 -12.29 0.29
N ASP A 231 1.85 -12.71 -0.50
CA ASP A 231 0.44 -12.52 -0.18
C ASP A 231 0.01 -13.39 1.00
N LEU A 232 0.61 -14.59 1.16
CA LEU A 232 0.35 -15.49 2.28
C LEU A 232 0.90 -14.94 3.60
N TRP A 233 2.06 -14.28 3.60
CA TRP A 233 2.55 -13.53 4.75
C TRP A 233 1.58 -12.41 5.13
N ALA A 234 1.16 -11.62 4.15
CA ALA A 234 0.23 -10.52 4.35
C ALA A 234 -1.14 -11.01 4.85
N LEU A 235 -1.60 -12.18 4.40
CA LEU A 235 -2.78 -12.88 4.93
C LEU A 235 -2.60 -13.22 6.43
N GLY A 236 -1.43 -13.75 6.82
CA GLY A 236 -1.10 -14.03 8.22
C GLY A 236 -1.14 -12.77 9.11
N CYS A 237 -0.56 -11.66 8.62
CA CYS A 237 -0.62 -10.36 9.29
C CYS A 237 -2.06 -9.84 9.41
N THR A 238 -2.87 -10.02 8.36
CA THR A 238 -4.27 -9.60 8.32
C THR A 238 -5.13 -10.41 9.28
N LEU A 239 -4.97 -11.73 9.32
CA LEU A 239 -5.66 -12.61 10.28
C LEU A 239 -5.29 -12.26 11.73
N TYR A 240 -4.00 -12.06 11.99
CA TYR A 240 -3.56 -11.62 13.31
C TYR A 240 -4.26 -10.32 13.71
N GLN A 241 -4.33 -9.33 12.79
CA GLN A 241 -4.97 -8.04 13.07
C GLN A 241 -6.47 -8.16 13.25
N MET A 242 -7.16 -9.01 12.51
CA MET A 242 -8.58 -9.31 12.75
C MET A 242 -8.82 -9.77 14.19
N LEU A 243 -7.99 -10.68 14.70
CA LEU A 243 -8.14 -11.29 16.01
C LEU A 243 -7.62 -10.44 17.18
N SER A 244 -6.68 -9.53 16.95
CA SER A 244 -6.03 -8.72 18.00
C SER A 244 -6.41 -7.26 17.99
N GLY A 245 -6.94 -6.75 16.85
CA GLY A 245 -7.15 -5.31 16.60
C GLY A 245 -5.90 -4.54 16.15
N THR A 246 -4.73 -5.16 16.14
CA THR A 246 -3.46 -4.52 15.76
C THR A 246 -2.58 -5.43 14.91
N SER A 247 -1.71 -4.87 14.08
CA SER A 247 -0.72 -5.63 13.31
C SER A 247 0.27 -6.38 14.23
N PRO A 248 0.75 -7.60 13.84
CA PRO A 248 1.69 -8.39 14.65
C PRO A 248 3.03 -7.70 14.89
N PHE A 249 3.46 -6.86 13.98
CA PHE A 249 4.75 -6.18 14.00
C PHE A 249 4.65 -4.68 14.28
N LYS A 250 3.52 -4.21 14.85
CA LYS A 250 3.31 -2.79 15.18
C LYS A 250 4.42 -2.27 16.09
N ASP A 251 5.04 -1.14 15.69
CA ASP A 251 6.03 -0.42 16.50
C ASP A 251 5.99 1.09 16.20
N ALA A 252 6.77 1.88 16.92
CA ALA A 252 6.80 3.34 16.84
C ALA A 252 7.36 3.89 15.52
N SER A 253 8.11 3.10 14.75
CA SER A 253 8.66 3.50 13.45
C SER A 253 8.72 2.33 12.48
N GLU A 254 8.70 2.63 11.19
CA GLU A 254 8.82 1.63 10.11
C GLU A 254 10.10 0.80 10.25
N TRP A 255 11.20 1.43 10.64
CA TRP A 255 12.45 0.71 10.87
C TRP A 255 12.32 -0.34 11.97
N LEU A 256 11.68 0.00 13.09
CA LEU A 256 11.42 -0.95 14.18
C LEU A 256 10.47 -2.07 13.74
N ILE A 257 9.46 -1.73 12.93
CA ILE A 257 8.58 -2.72 12.30
C ILE A 257 9.42 -3.70 11.47
N PHE A 258 10.32 -3.21 10.61
CA PHE A 258 11.18 -4.06 9.79
C PHE A 258 12.12 -4.94 10.62
N GLN A 259 12.68 -4.41 11.72
CA GLN A 259 13.51 -5.22 12.63
C GLN A 259 12.69 -6.36 13.26
N ARG A 260 11.46 -6.09 13.69
CA ARG A 260 10.57 -7.11 14.24
C ARG A 260 10.17 -8.16 13.20
N ILE A 261 9.93 -7.73 11.95
CA ILE A 261 9.65 -8.64 10.82
C ILE A 261 10.85 -9.58 10.56
N ILE A 262 12.06 -9.01 10.45
CA ILE A 262 13.29 -9.79 10.19
C ILE A 262 13.57 -10.75 11.36
N ALA A 263 13.41 -10.29 12.60
CA ALA A 263 13.58 -11.11 13.80
C ALA A 263 12.42 -12.09 14.03
N ARG A 264 11.34 -11.97 13.25
CA ARG A 264 10.08 -12.73 13.47
C ARG A 264 9.59 -12.57 14.92
N ASP A 265 9.69 -11.35 15.48
CA ASP A 265 9.27 -11.05 16.86
C ASP A 265 7.74 -10.92 16.93
N ILE A 266 7.06 -12.06 17.10
CA ILE A 266 5.60 -12.18 17.18
C ILE A 266 5.21 -12.50 18.61
N LYS A 267 4.24 -11.76 19.16
CA LYS A 267 3.64 -12.02 20.45
C LYS A 267 2.17 -12.38 20.28
N PHE A 268 1.80 -13.60 20.64
CA PHE A 268 0.42 -14.04 20.53
C PHE A 268 -0.36 -13.70 21.82
N PRO A 269 -1.49 -12.95 21.70
CA PRO A 269 -2.41 -12.75 22.82
C PRO A 269 -2.97 -14.07 23.35
N ASN A 270 -3.24 -14.12 24.66
CA ASN A 270 -3.74 -15.36 25.33
C ASN A 270 -5.12 -15.82 24.83
N HIS A 271 -5.89 -14.91 24.23
CA HIS A 271 -7.24 -15.21 23.74
C HIS A 271 -7.28 -15.85 22.35
N PHE A 272 -6.12 -15.99 21.67
CA PHE A 272 -6.08 -16.72 20.41
C PHE A 272 -6.22 -18.22 20.68
N SER A 273 -7.05 -18.92 19.88
CA SER A 273 -7.09 -20.39 19.88
C SER A 273 -5.75 -20.98 19.43
N GLU A 274 -5.54 -22.24 19.70
CA GLU A 274 -4.35 -22.98 19.24
C GLU A 274 -4.33 -23.05 17.71
N GLU A 275 -5.48 -23.25 17.08
CA GLU A 275 -5.65 -23.32 15.63
C GLU A 275 -5.33 -21.97 14.95
N ALA A 276 -5.79 -20.86 15.54
CA ALA A 276 -5.48 -19.53 15.01
C ALA A 276 -3.99 -19.21 15.15
N ARG A 277 -3.37 -19.58 16.28
CA ARG A 277 -1.93 -19.39 16.48
C ARG A 277 -1.11 -20.22 15.49
N ASP A 278 -1.44 -21.51 15.32
CA ASP A 278 -0.73 -22.40 14.43
C ASP A 278 -0.82 -21.92 12.98
N LEU A 279 -2.01 -21.52 12.51
CA LEU A 279 -2.16 -20.98 11.14
C LEU A 279 -1.34 -19.70 10.94
N ILE A 280 -1.44 -18.74 11.86
CA ILE A 280 -0.69 -17.47 11.75
C ILE A 280 0.82 -17.75 11.82
N ASP A 281 1.27 -18.63 12.71
CA ASP A 281 2.69 -18.97 12.86
C ASP A 281 3.26 -19.58 11.58
N ARG A 282 2.51 -20.45 10.90
CA ARG A 282 2.89 -21.05 9.62
C ARG A 282 2.85 -20.04 8.46
N LEU A 283 1.84 -19.17 8.41
CA LEU A 283 1.76 -18.12 7.38
C LEU A 283 2.88 -17.09 7.52
N LEU A 284 3.35 -16.86 8.75
CA LEU A 284 4.46 -15.96 9.06
C LEU A 284 5.81 -16.72 9.16
N ASP A 285 5.97 -17.84 8.45
CA ASP A 285 7.29 -18.48 8.29
C ASP A 285 8.23 -17.57 7.48
N THR A 286 9.49 -17.48 7.88
CA THR A 286 10.50 -16.66 7.19
C THR A 286 10.85 -17.19 5.80
N ASP A 287 10.69 -18.51 5.58
CA ASP A 287 10.80 -19.13 4.26
C ASP A 287 9.45 -19.06 3.52
N PRO A 288 9.33 -18.27 2.44
CA PRO A 288 8.05 -18.10 1.72
C PRO A 288 7.54 -19.42 1.10
N SER A 289 8.42 -20.38 0.82
CA SER A 289 8.03 -21.68 0.22
C SER A 289 7.36 -22.62 1.22
N ARG A 290 7.55 -22.40 2.53
CA ARG A 290 6.99 -23.23 3.60
C ARG A 290 5.61 -22.74 4.06
N ARG A 291 5.20 -21.55 3.63
CA ARG A 291 3.88 -21.00 3.99
C ARG A 291 2.77 -21.85 3.38
N PRO A 292 1.71 -22.19 4.16
CA PRO A 292 0.56 -22.92 3.62
C PRO A 292 -0.04 -22.18 2.42
N GLY A 293 -0.22 -22.87 1.32
CA GLY A 293 -0.63 -22.28 0.04
C GLY A 293 0.50 -22.07 -0.98
N ALA A 294 1.77 -21.99 -0.54
CA ALA A 294 2.94 -21.83 -1.43
C ALA A 294 3.63 -23.15 -1.77
N GLY A 295 3.51 -24.17 -0.92
CA GLY A 295 4.15 -25.48 -1.11
C GLY A 295 3.49 -26.34 -2.21
N SER A 296 4.00 -27.55 -2.41
CA SER A 296 3.53 -28.48 -3.45
C SER A 296 2.06 -28.88 -3.33
N GLU A 297 1.51 -28.90 -2.10
CA GLU A 297 0.09 -29.16 -1.87
C GLU A 297 -0.80 -27.91 -2.09
N GLY A 298 -0.19 -26.76 -2.25
CA GLY A 298 -0.87 -25.50 -2.58
C GLY A 298 -1.98 -25.13 -1.60
N TYR A 299 -3.03 -24.53 -2.13
CA TYR A 299 -4.19 -24.08 -1.36
C TYR A 299 -5.00 -25.20 -0.73
N ALA A 300 -4.90 -26.44 -1.23
CA ALA A 300 -5.56 -27.59 -0.64
C ALA A 300 -5.05 -27.86 0.79
N ALA A 301 -3.76 -27.70 1.06
CA ALA A 301 -3.20 -27.79 2.41
C ALA A 301 -3.67 -26.65 3.31
N LEU A 302 -3.69 -25.43 2.81
CA LEU A 302 -4.19 -24.25 3.54
C LEU A 302 -5.66 -24.42 3.94
N LYS A 303 -6.52 -24.82 3.01
CA LYS A 303 -7.96 -25.01 3.22
C LYS A 303 -8.29 -26.15 4.20
N LYS A 304 -7.41 -27.14 4.33
CA LYS A 304 -7.55 -28.26 5.29
C LYS A 304 -7.06 -27.91 6.69
N HIS A 305 -6.47 -26.75 6.91
CA HIS A 305 -5.97 -26.38 8.23
C HIS A 305 -7.10 -26.35 9.27
N PRO A 306 -6.87 -26.84 10.52
CA PRO A 306 -7.91 -26.93 11.56
C PRO A 306 -8.65 -25.61 11.85
N PHE A 307 -7.99 -24.46 11.67
CA PHE A 307 -8.63 -23.15 11.78
C PHE A 307 -9.86 -22.99 10.88
N PHE A 308 -9.89 -23.67 9.73
CA PHE A 308 -10.99 -23.63 8.77
C PHE A 308 -12.01 -24.77 8.96
N ASN A 309 -11.97 -25.49 10.08
CA ASN A 309 -12.96 -26.53 10.37
C ASN A 309 -14.37 -25.93 10.34
N GLY A 310 -15.28 -26.61 9.61
CA GLY A 310 -16.66 -26.16 9.42
C GLY A 310 -16.89 -25.17 8.27
N VAL A 311 -15.85 -24.74 7.58
CA VAL A 311 -16.00 -23.87 6.39
C VAL A 311 -16.48 -24.70 5.19
N ASP A 312 -17.64 -24.33 4.64
CA ASP A 312 -18.14 -24.87 3.37
C ASP A 312 -17.55 -24.08 2.19
N TRP A 313 -16.41 -24.53 1.70
CA TRP A 313 -15.69 -23.87 0.60
C TRP A 313 -16.46 -23.80 -0.72
N LYS A 314 -17.42 -24.73 -0.94
CA LYS A 314 -18.21 -24.76 -2.18
C LYS A 314 -19.30 -23.70 -2.19
N ASN A 315 -19.89 -23.43 -1.01
CA ASN A 315 -20.99 -22.50 -0.84
C ASN A 315 -20.58 -21.23 -0.07
N LEU A 316 -19.27 -20.94 -0.01
CA LEU A 316 -18.72 -19.87 0.83
C LEU A 316 -19.43 -18.52 0.58
N ARG A 317 -19.62 -18.15 -0.68
CA ARG A 317 -20.27 -16.91 -1.09
C ARG A 317 -21.79 -16.89 -0.96
N SER A 318 -22.39 -18.01 -0.60
CA SER A 318 -23.84 -18.14 -0.35
C SER A 318 -24.18 -18.17 1.15
N GLN A 319 -23.17 -18.20 2.01
CA GLN A 319 -23.35 -18.14 3.46
C GLN A 319 -23.69 -16.71 3.88
N THR A 320 -24.41 -16.58 5.00
CA THR A 320 -24.69 -15.25 5.57
C THR A 320 -23.44 -14.68 6.23
N PRO A 321 -22.95 -13.52 5.78
CA PRO A 321 -21.78 -12.90 6.37
C PRO A 321 -22.01 -12.41 7.80
N PRO A 322 -20.95 -12.20 8.57
CA PRO A 322 -21.03 -11.56 9.89
C PRO A 322 -21.67 -10.18 9.82
N LYS A 323 -22.45 -9.81 10.82
CA LYS A 323 -23.06 -8.48 10.89
C LYS A 323 -22.00 -7.38 10.97
N LEU A 324 -22.13 -6.40 10.09
CA LEU A 324 -21.29 -5.22 10.11
C LEU A 324 -21.63 -4.32 11.31
N ALA A 325 -20.60 -3.76 11.94
CA ALA A 325 -20.80 -2.70 12.93
C ALA A 325 -21.30 -1.44 12.19
N PRO A 326 -22.33 -0.77 12.73
CA PRO A 326 -22.89 0.44 12.08
C PRO A 326 -21.86 1.56 11.99
N ASP A 327 -21.93 2.35 10.92
CA ASP A 327 -21.14 3.56 10.80
C ASP A 327 -21.69 4.62 11.75
N PRO A 328 -20.89 5.17 12.68
CA PRO A 328 -21.32 6.25 13.57
C PRO A 328 -21.89 7.47 12.82
N ALA A 329 -21.35 7.77 11.63
CA ALA A 329 -21.83 8.85 10.80
C ALA A 329 -23.25 8.61 10.21
N SER A 330 -23.68 7.35 10.08
CA SER A 330 -25.01 7.02 9.58
C SER A 330 -26.12 7.23 10.62
N GLN A 331 -25.77 7.28 11.90
CA GLN A 331 -26.73 7.47 13.01
C GLN A 331 -27.04 8.95 13.31
N THR A 332 -26.26 9.88 12.75
CA THR A 332 -26.44 11.33 12.95
C THR A 332 -27.07 12.05 11.76
N ALA A 333 -27.43 11.36 10.70
CA ALA A 333 -28.10 11.93 9.56
C ALA A 333 -29.57 12.21 9.88
N SER A 334 -29.85 13.40 10.44
CA SER A 334 -31.13 14.10 10.24
C SER A 334 -31.34 14.33 8.74
N PRO A 335 -32.56 14.35 8.21
CA PRO A 335 -32.81 14.53 6.78
C PRO A 335 -32.14 15.83 6.30
N GLU A 336 -31.18 15.65 5.40
CA GLU A 336 -30.44 16.75 4.78
C GLU A 336 -31.42 17.73 4.14
N ARG A 337 -31.32 18.99 4.52
CA ARG A 337 -31.88 20.10 3.76
C ARG A 337 -31.08 20.20 2.46
N ASP A 338 -31.79 20.14 1.32
CA ASP A 338 -31.28 20.48 0.00
C ASP A 338 -30.79 21.93 -0.01
N ASP A 339 -29.54 22.17 0.27
CA ASP A 339 -28.86 23.39 -0.09
C ASP A 339 -28.06 23.15 -1.38
N ALA A 340 -28.82 23.15 -2.48
CA ALA A 340 -28.25 23.25 -3.82
C ALA A 340 -27.66 24.64 -3.99
N HIS A 341 -26.35 24.77 -3.97
CA HIS A 341 -25.54 25.69 -4.80
C HIS A 341 -24.09 25.70 -4.35
N GLY A 342 -23.28 24.98 -5.10
CA GLY A 342 -21.83 25.01 -4.99
C GLY A 342 -21.25 23.73 -5.58
N SER A 343 -20.78 23.80 -6.81
CA SER A 343 -20.06 22.67 -7.44
C SER A 343 -18.84 22.31 -6.58
N PRO A 344 -18.73 21.06 -6.02
CA PRO A 344 -17.62 20.67 -5.15
C PRO A 344 -16.30 20.40 -5.91
N TRP A 345 -16.21 20.76 -7.17
CA TRP A 345 -15.17 20.30 -8.08
C TRP A 345 -14.41 21.43 -8.72
N ASN A 346 -13.64 22.15 -7.94
CA ASN A 346 -12.53 22.92 -8.49
C ASN A 346 -11.31 22.01 -8.54
N LEU A 347 -11.01 21.46 -9.70
CA LEU A 347 -9.83 20.64 -9.98
C LEU A 347 -8.50 21.38 -9.76
N SER A 348 -8.56 22.69 -9.45
CA SER A 348 -7.40 23.54 -9.19
C SER A 348 -6.74 23.32 -7.82
N HIS A 349 -7.34 22.56 -6.90
CA HIS A 349 -6.77 22.33 -5.56
C HIS A 349 -5.92 21.07 -5.39
N ILE A 350 -5.61 20.33 -6.46
CA ILE A 350 -4.67 19.19 -6.37
C ILE A 350 -3.20 19.66 -6.44
N GLY A 351 -2.96 20.92 -6.81
CA GLY A 351 -1.62 21.47 -7.05
C GLY A 351 -1.07 22.46 -6.02
N ASP A 352 -1.88 23.04 -5.15
CA ASP A 352 -1.47 24.16 -4.29
C ASP A 352 -1.82 23.93 -2.81
N SER A 353 -1.01 23.11 -2.14
CA SER A 353 -0.96 23.07 -0.67
C SER A 353 0.49 23.00 -0.19
N LEU A 354 1.26 24.04 -0.53
CA LEU A 354 2.40 24.46 0.27
C LEU A 354 1.90 25.58 1.20
N PRO A 355 2.02 25.42 2.53
CA PRO A 355 1.64 26.50 3.43
C PRO A 355 2.66 27.62 3.35
N THR A 356 2.24 28.77 2.84
CA THR A 356 2.91 30.05 3.11
C THR A 356 2.54 30.50 4.50
N GLN A 357 3.55 30.81 5.29
CA GLN A 357 3.48 31.44 6.60
C GLN A 357 2.74 32.79 6.50
N ASN A 358 1.84 33.05 7.44
CA ASN A 358 1.69 34.41 7.99
C ASN A 358 1.36 34.34 9.48
N GLU A 359 2.04 35.21 10.19
CA GLU A 359 2.08 35.41 11.63
C GLU A 359 0.79 35.99 12.20
N GLY A 360 0.57 35.75 13.50
CA GLY A 360 -0.15 36.73 14.30
C GLY A 360 -1.03 36.20 15.42
N HIS A 361 -0.44 36.07 16.61
CA HIS A 361 -0.97 36.40 17.96
C HIS A 361 -2.03 35.57 18.68
N SER A 362 -1.57 35.11 19.82
CA SER A 362 -2.13 35.07 21.20
C SER A 362 -3.08 33.94 21.60
N ALA A 363 -2.57 33.15 22.56
CA ALA A 363 -3.28 32.27 23.48
C ALA A 363 -4.18 33.08 24.49
N PRO A 364 -5.00 32.46 25.37
CA PRO A 364 -4.67 31.28 26.17
C PRO A 364 -5.82 30.26 26.46
N SER A 365 -5.39 29.07 26.89
CA SER A 365 -5.94 28.15 27.90
C SER A 365 -7.40 27.70 27.89
N THR A 366 -7.66 26.42 27.79
CA THR A 366 -8.01 25.48 28.87
C THR A 366 -8.27 24.08 28.34
N SER A 367 -7.90 23.13 29.17
CA SER A 367 -8.05 21.70 29.09
C SER A 367 -9.40 21.14 28.65
N SER A 368 -9.39 20.15 27.76
CA SER A 368 -10.18 18.92 27.89
C SER A 368 -9.63 17.84 26.94
N GLU A 369 -9.31 16.71 27.51
CA GLU A 369 -8.96 15.47 26.80
C GLU A 369 -10.11 15.05 25.90
N SER A 370 -9.85 14.86 24.62
CA SER A 370 -10.68 14.03 23.75
C SER A 370 -9.83 13.30 22.73
N SER A 371 -9.92 11.99 22.81
CA SER A 371 -9.57 10.93 21.87
C SER A 371 -8.94 11.40 20.56
N GLY A 372 -7.63 11.10 20.43
CA GLY A 372 -6.82 11.38 19.26
C GLY A 372 -7.34 10.68 18.01
N SER A 373 -7.71 11.47 17.05
CA SER A 373 -7.72 11.11 15.64
C SER A 373 -6.36 10.50 15.28
N ILE A 374 -6.35 9.23 14.92
CA ILE A 374 -5.15 8.56 14.39
C ILE A 374 -4.87 9.19 13.04
N THR A 375 -3.94 10.13 13.02
CA THR A 375 -3.37 10.68 11.80
C THR A 375 -2.82 9.52 10.98
N ARG A 376 -3.34 9.29 9.78
CA ARG A 376 -2.75 8.39 8.77
C ARG A 376 -1.26 8.70 8.70
N LEU A 377 -0.43 7.77 9.19
CA LEU A 377 1.00 7.82 8.93
C LEU A 377 1.15 7.74 7.41
N ALA A 378 1.69 8.80 6.82
CA ALA A 378 1.98 8.85 5.41
C ALA A 378 2.72 7.56 5.02
N SER A 379 2.16 6.85 4.03
CA SER A 379 2.86 5.76 3.35
C SER A 379 4.27 6.24 3.04
N ILE A 380 5.25 5.33 3.12
CA ILE A 380 6.58 5.60 2.55
C ILE A 380 6.31 6.06 1.13
N ASP A 381 6.58 7.32 0.85
CA ASP A 381 6.71 7.79 -0.52
C ASP A 381 7.65 6.80 -1.17
N SER A 382 7.14 6.06 -2.16
CA SER A 382 7.78 4.97 -2.87
C SER A 382 9.29 5.15 -2.84
N PHE A 383 10.02 4.17 -2.25
CA PHE A 383 11.48 4.19 -2.24
C PHE A 383 11.93 4.48 -3.68
N ASP A 384 12.29 5.72 -3.91
CA ASP A 384 12.62 6.21 -5.23
C ASP A 384 13.88 5.47 -5.69
N SER A 385 13.76 4.68 -6.75
CA SER A 385 14.85 3.90 -7.34
C SER A 385 16.11 4.72 -7.62
N ARG A 386 15.98 6.07 -7.68
CA ARG A 386 17.10 7.02 -7.78
C ARG A 386 18.14 6.85 -6.68
N TRP A 387 17.76 6.35 -5.49
CA TRP A 387 18.66 6.21 -4.35
C TRP A 387 19.44 4.92 -4.37
N GLN A 388 18.98 3.88 -5.11
CA GLN A 388 19.67 2.60 -5.23
C GLN A 388 21.05 2.70 -5.87
N GLN A 389 21.24 3.66 -6.78
CA GLN A 389 22.54 3.90 -7.42
C GLN A 389 23.68 4.25 -6.45
N PHE A 390 23.36 4.61 -5.20
CA PHE A 390 24.32 4.95 -4.14
C PHE A 390 24.61 3.79 -3.20
N LEU A 391 23.99 2.64 -3.41
CA LEU A 391 24.16 1.44 -2.61
C LEU A 391 25.09 0.45 -3.30
N GLU A 392 25.86 -0.27 -2.51
CA GLU A 392 26.71 -1.36 -2.98
C GLU A 392 25.87 -2.64 -3.16
N PRO A 393 26.35 -3.63 -3.95
CA PRO A 393 25.69 -4.94 -4.04
C PRO A 393 25.47 -5.56 -2.64
N GLY A 394 24.24 -5.99 -2.37
CA GLY A 394 23.84 -6.54 -1.07
C GLY A 394 23.64 -5.48 0.04
N GLU A 395 23.69 -4.20 -0.28
CA GLU A 395 23.36 -3.11 0.64
C GLU A 395 21.90 -2.70 0.47
N SER A 396 21.19 -2.51 1.59
CA SER A 396 19.78 -2.08 1.62
C SER A 396 19.61 -0.85 2.50
N VAL A 397 18.59 -0.06 2.22
CA VAL A 397 18.26 1.15 2.99
C VAL A 397 17.46 0.75 4.23
N LEU A 398 17.92 1.15 5.40
CA LEU A 398 17.21 0.99 6.66
C LEU A 398 16.36 2.22 7.00
N MET A 399 16.85 3.41 6.69
CA MET A 399 16.12 4.63 6.92
C MET A 399 16.49 5.69 5.90
N ILE A 400 15.51 6.42 5.39
CA ILE A 400 15.71 7.51 4.44
C ILE A 400 14.80 8.69 4.80
N SER A 401 15.35 9.92 4.71
CA SER A 401 14.58 11.13 4.91
C SER A 401 15.18 12.32 4.20
N ALA A 402 14.32 13.19 3.69
CA ALA A 402 14.71 14.55 3.33
C ALA A 402 14.91 15.37 4.60
N VAL A 403 16.14 15.80 4.84
CA VAL A 403 16.55 16.60 6.02
C VAL A 403 17.27 17.86 5.59
N LYS A 404 17.33 18.87 6.47
CA LYS A 404 18.24 20.00 6.27
C LYS A 404 19.56 19.72 6.99
N LYS A 405 20.65 19.72 6.23
CA LYS A 405 21.99 19.75 6.81
C LYS A 405 22.33 21.17 7.21
N LEU A 406 22.54 21.40 8.50
CA LEU A 406 22.82 22.71 9.08
C LEU A 406 24.32 23.02 8.95
N GLN A 407 24.63 24.24 8.55
CA GLN A 407 25.99 24.81 8.48
C GLN A 407 26.01 26.12 9.27
N LYS A 408 27.20 26.69 9.54
CA LYS A 408 27.34 27.88 10.41
C LYS A 408 26.44 29.08 9.97
N ILE A 409 26.19 29.25 8.67
CA ILE A 409 25.46 30.42 8.14
C ILE A 409 24.32 29.98 7.21
N THR A 410 24.34 28.75 6.71
CA THR A 410 23.37 28.26 5.70
C THR A 410 22.87 26.87 6.05
N SER A 411 21.71 26.51 5.50
CA SER A 411 21.22 25.12 5.52
C SER A 411 21.02 24.59 4.10
N LYS A 412 21.24 23.31 3.88
CA LYS A 412 21.05 22.65 2.59
C LYS A 412 20.12 21.47 2.75
N LYS A 413 19.11 21.37 1.88
CA LYS A 413 18.27 20.16 1.78
C LYS A 413 19.14 19.01 1.26
N VAL A 414 19.14 17.89 1.95
CA VAL A 414 19.83 16.66 1.57
C VAL A 414 18.92 15.47 1.84
N GLN A 415 19.07 14.42 1.05
CA GLN A 415 18.50 13.12 1.34
C GLN A 415 19.49 12.37 2.22
N LEU A 416 19.09 12.02 3.44
CA LEU A 416 19.87 11.26 4.38
C LEU A 416 19.44 9.79 4.28
N ILE A 417 20.39 8.87 4.11
CA ILE A 417 20.19 7.46 3.85
C ILE A 417 21.03 6.66 4.82
N LEU A 418 20.42 5.86 5.67
CA LEU A 418 21.06 4.88 6.53
C LEU A 418 20.89 3.50 5.91
N THR A 419 21.98 2.74 5.85
CA THR A 419 21.99 1.42 5.19
C THR A 419 22.12 0.29 6.21
N ASN A 420 21.90 -0.95 5.80
CA ASN A 420 22.09 -2.15 6.63
C ASN A 420 23.56 -2.46 6.94
N LYS A 421 24.49 -1.79 6.27
CA LYS A 421 25.90 -1.72 6.64
C LYS A 421 26.10 -0.51 7.57
N PRO A 422 27.17 -0.44 8.40
CA PRO A 422 27.46 0.72 9.26
C PRO A 422 27.85 1.95 8.41
N LYS A 423 26.89 2.45 7.61
CA LYS A 423 27.08 3.51 6.63
C LYS A 423 25.88 4.43 6.56
N LEU A 424 26.13 5.73 6.63
CA LEU A 424 25.17 6.80 6.43
C LEU A 424 25.60 7.68 5.26
N ILE A 425 24.74 7.85 4.28
CA ILE A 425 25.00 8.64 3.08
C ILE A 425 24.11 9.87 3.10
N TYR A 426 24.61 11.03 2.71
CA TYR A 426 23.79 12.19 2.43
C TYR A 426 24.02 12.69 1.01
N VAL A 427 22.91 12.82 0.27
CA VAL A 427 22.87 13.09 -1.17
C VAL A 427 22.18 14.40 -1.43
N ASP A 428 22.64 15.13 -2.44
CA ASP A 428 21.92 16.29 -2.99
C ASP A 428 20.74 15.77 -3.84
N PRO A 429 19.48 16.01 -3.44
CA PRO A 429 18.34 15.41 -4.14
C PRO A 429 18.10 16.00 -5.53
N SER A 430 18.58 17.22 -5.79
CA SER A 430 18.39 17.89 -7.09
C SER A 430 19.43 17.46 -8.14
N LYS A 431 20.65 17.15 -7.68
CA LYS A 431 21.77 16.79 -8.56
C LYS A 431 22.08 15.31 -8.59
N LEU A 432 21.46 14.53 -7.69
CA LEU A 432 21.73 13.09 -7.48
C LEU A 432 23.23 12.81 -7.29
N VAL A 433 23.89 13.62 -6.44
CA VAL A 433 25.31 13.49 -6.14
C VAL A 433 25.52 13.29 -4.65
N VAL A 434 26.31 12.28 -4.29
CA VAL A 434 26.73 12.05 -2.91
C VAL A 434 27.55 13.26 -2.42
N LYS A 435 27.07 13.92 -1.36
CA LYS A 435 27.76 15.03 -0.70
C LYS A 435 28.67 14.57 0.43
N GLY A 436 28.52 13.32 0.83
CA GLY A 436 29.39 12.65 1.77
C GLY A 436 28.75 11.42 2.38
N ASN A 437 29.61 10.61 2.94
CA ASN A 437 29.25 9.42 3.71
C ASN A 437 29.91 9.46 5.08
N ILE A 438 29.34 8.73 6.00
CA ILE A 438 29.89 8.42 7.33
C ILE A 438 29.87 6.90 7.39
N ILE A 439 31.04 6.32 7.52
CA ILE A 439 31.22 4.88 7.71
C ILE A 439 31.84 4.74 9.10
N TRP A 440 31.35 3.82 9.89
CA TRP A 440 31.88 3.50 11.22
C TRP A 440 32.17 2.02 11.34
N SER A 441 33.06 1.66 12.24
CA SER A 441 33.35 0.27 12.59
C SER A 441 32.48 -0.18 13.78
N ASP A 442 32.57 -1.44 14.14
CA ASP A 442 31.90 -2.01 15.32
C ASP A 442 32.38 -1.42 16.65
N ASN A 443 33.27 -0.43 16.60
CA ASN A 443 33.81 0.25 17.78
C ASN A 443 32.86 1.40 18.20
N SER A 444 32.20 1.27 19.33
CA SER A 444 31.19 2.20 19.86
C SER A 444 31.71 3.67 20.02
N ASN A 445 33.01 3.89 19.94
CA ASN A 445 33.63 5.23 20.08
C ASN A 445 33.73 6.00 18.75
N ASP A 446 33.44 5.37 17.60
CA ASP A 446 33.66 5.99 16.30
C ASP A 446 32.53 6.95 15.92
N LEU A 447 31.37 6.86 16.56
CA LEU A 447 30.24 7.69 16.22
C LEU A 447 29.31 7.87 17.43
N ASN A 448 28.87 9.09 17.67
CA ASN A 448 27.87 9.41 18.69
C ASN A 448 26.75 10.27 18.09
N VAL A 449 25.50 10.00 18.45
CA VAL A 449 24.34 10.77 18.01
C VAL A 449 23.71 11.52 19.16
N LEU A 450 23.75 12.86 19.07
CA LEU A 450 23.15 13.74 20.06
C LEU A 450 21.85 14.33 19.53
N VAL A 451 20.76 14.06 20.22
CA VAL A 451 19.45 14.70 19.96
C VAL A 451 19.38 15.98 20.75
N THR A 452 19.15 17.11 20.08
CA THR A 452 19.06 18.44 20.69
C THR A 452 17.63 18.96 20.76
N SER A 453 16.73 18.45 19.91
CA SER A 453 15.27 18.69 19.95
C SER A 453 14.56 17.56 19.20
N PRO A 454 13.23 17.45 19.22
CA PRO A 454 12.51 16.43 18.46
C PRO A 454 12.86 16.39 16.95
N SER A 455 13.19 17.54 16.37
CA SER A 455 13.57 17.68 14.97
C SER A 455 15.08 17.81 14.72
N HIS A 456 15.90 18.06 15.73
CA HIS A 456 17.32 18.35 15.56
C HIS A 456 18.22 17.30 16.18
N PHE A 457 19.21 16.84 15.42
CA PHE A 457 20.23 15.91 15.91
C PHE A 457 21.61 16.18 15.30
N LYS A 458 22.62 15.75 16.00
CA LYS A 458 24.02 15.87 15.58
C LYS A 458 24.63 14.47 15.51
N ILE A 459 25.40 14.24 14.45
CA ILE A 459 26.21 13.05 14.30
C ILE A 459 27.65 13.48 14.50
N CYS A 460 28.21 13.00 15.59
CA CYS A 460 29.57 13.32 16.02
C CYS A 460 30.50 12.16 15.67
N THR A 461 31.51 12.42 14.86
CA THR A 461 32.61 11.50 14.58
C THR A 461 33.92 12.10 15.05
N PRO A 462 35.01 11.34 15.21
CA PRO A 462 36.31 11.88 15.62
C PRO A 462 36.84 13.01 14.72
N LYS A 463 36.39 13.00 13.43
CA LYS A 463 36.84 13.97 12.41
C LYS A 463 35.93 15.17 12.24
N LYS A 464 34.63 15.06 12.54
CA LYS A 464 33.65 16.12 12.25
C LYS A 464 32.34 15.93 13.03
N VAL A 465 31.62 17.03 13.20
CA VAL A 465 30.27 17.06 13.72
C VAL A 465 29.35 17.54 12.59
N LEU A 466 28.32 16.77 12.29
CA LEU A 466 27.29 17.10 11.30
C LEU A 466 25.97 17.33 12.04
N SER A 467 25.30 18.44 11.74
CA SER A 467 24.01 18.79 12.33
C SER A 467 22.90 18.69 11.29
N PHE A 468 21.77 18.09 11.67
CA PHE A 468 20.64 17.87 10.82
C PHE A 468 19.33 18.31 11.49
N GLU A 469 18.38 18.77 10.67
CA GLU A 469 17.00 19.04 11.05
C GLU A 469 16.08 18.13 10.21
N ASP A 470 15.33 17.26 10.87
CA ASP A 470 14.26 16.45 10.26
C ASP A 470 12.90 17.07 10.59
N ALA A 471 12.25 17.67 9.58
CA ALA A 471 10.95 18.32 9.74
C ALA A 471 9.84 17.36 10.23
N LYS A 472 10.02 16.05 10.06
CA LYS A 472 9.12 15.00 10.58
C LYS A 472 9.36 14.67 12.07
N GLN A 473 10.18 15.44 12.77
CA GLN A 473 10.49 15.30 14.20
C GLN A 473 11.03 13.91 14.60
N ARG A 474 11.85 13.28 13.77
CA ARG A 474 12.36 11.92 13.96
C ARG A 474 13.80 11.88 14.47
N ALA A 475 14.28 12.90 15.16
CA ALA A 475 15.66 12.96 15.67
C ALA A 475 16.01 11.77 16.58
N SER A 476 15.10 11.38 17.49
CA SER A 476 15.28 10.22 18.37
C SER A 476 15.25 8.89 17.61
N VAL A 477 14.48 8.81 16.51
CA VAL A 477 14.42 7.61 15.65
C VAL A 477 15.76 7.43 14.93
N TRP A 478 16.33 8.53 14.39
CA TRP A 478 17.66 8.51 13.77
C TRP A 478 18.74 8.06 14.77
N LYS A 479 18.71 8.58 15.99
CA LYS A 479 19.63 8.15 17.05
C LYS A 479 19.54 6.66 17.30
N LYS A 480 18.32 6.15 17.60
CA LYS A 480 18.11 4.73 17.90
C LYS A 480 18.54 3.83 16.75
N ALA A 481 18.23 4.21 15.50
CA ALA A 481 18.57 3.43 14.31
C ALA A 481 20.09 3.29 14.14
N ILE A 482 20.84 4.39 14.32
CA ILE A 482 22.30 4.40 14.22
C ILE A 482 22.95 3.62 15.36
N GLU A 483 22.52 3.84 16.62
CA GLU A 483 23.04 3.15 17.80
C GLU A 483 22.80 1.63 17.77
N THR A 484 21.67 1.20 17.20
CA THR A 484 21.40 -0.24 17.03
C THR A 484 22.35 -0.90 16.02
N LEU A 485 22.82 -0.16 15.01
CA LEU A 485 23.82 -0.67 14.06
C LEU A 485 25.24 -0.68 14.64
N GLN A 486 25.51 0.14 15.65
CA GLN A 486 26.81 0.16 16.33
C GLN A 486 26.99 -0.99 17.33
N ASN A 487 25.88 -1.51 17.86
CA ASN A 487 25.86 -2.55 18.90
C ASN A 487 25.63 -3.97 18.30
N ARG A 488 25.77 -4.13 16.98
CA ARG A 488 25.77 -5.42 16.28
C ARG A 488 27.20 -5.91 16.12
#